data_c7e72064d7f7fd5d3b881b2c2a5df377
#
_entry.id   c7e72064d7f7fd5d3b881b2c2a5df377
#
_cell.length_a   1.000
_cell.length_b   1.000
_cell.length_c   1.000
_cell.angle_alpha   90.00
_cell.angle_beta   90.00
_cell.angle_gamma   90.00
#
_symmetry.space_group_name_H-M   'P 1'
#
loop_
_entity.id
_entity.type
_entity.pdbx_description
1 polymer ?
#
loop_
_entity_poly.entity_id
_entity_poly.type
_entity_poly.pdbx_seq_one_letter_code
_entity_poly.pdbx_strand_id
1 'polypeptide(L)'
;MIHYINSEHLTIDRVEEILVNGYTIALSDDAVNRINHCREYLDKKMENAGRPIYGVTTGFGSLCNISVDKENLSQLQKNLMMSHACGTGARVPKEIARLMLLLKVQSLSYGHSGVQLVTVQRLVDMFNNNIIPIVYEQGSLGASGDLSPLAHMCLPLLGLGEVEVDGEIISGGELMQRMGWQPITLCSKEGLALLNGTQFMSAYGVYSIINAKRLSRWADHIGAMSLDAFDGRIEPFEHNVHAIRPHNGQIETARNIRTILEGSEIIRQPKKHVQDPYSFRCIPQVHGASKDTIDYVWSVLETEINSATDNPTVFPDTDEVISAGNFHGQPIALAMDFLAIAVAELGNISERRIYKIISGARELPHFLVANPGLNSGFMIPQYTAASIVSQSKGLCWPASCDSIPSSQGQEDHVSMGSNAATKLWKVVQNSERVLAIELMNAAPALEFRRPMRSSQTVEAIFEAYRKVVPFVDNDTGMFPHIASSVKFLNEYELAR
;
A
#
# COMPACT_ATOMS: atom_id res chain seq x y z
N MET A 1 -14.79 12.41 -13.43
CA MET A 1 -13.64 13.15 -14.05
C MET A 1 -12.75 12.13 -14.76
N ILE A 2 -12.06 12.53 -15.85
CA ILE A 2 -11.17 11.63 -16.62
C ILE A 2 -9.73 12.00 -16.32
N HIS A 3 -8.91 11.01 -16.00
CA HIS A 3 -7.46 11.14 -15.96
C HIS A 3 -6.87 10.61 -17.28
N TYR A 4 -6.11 11.44 -17.98
CA TYR A 4 -5.45 11.05 -19.22
C TYR A 4 -4.07 10.47 -18.92
N ILE A 5 -3.87 9.21 -19.28
CA ILE A 5 -2.58 8.51 -19.23
C ILE A 5 -1.68 9.11 -20.32
N ASN A 6 -0.56 9.66 -19.93
CA ASN A 6 0.41 10.32 -20.81
C ASN A 6 1.85 10.06 -20.33
N SER A 7 2.85 10.77 -20.90
CA SER A 7 4.25 10.69 -20.50
C SER A 7 4.61 11.58 -19.29
N GLU A 8 3.67 12.37 -18.80
CA GLU A 8 3.91 13.20 -17.63
C GLU A 8 4.07 12.35 -16.37
N HIS A 9 4.78 12.88 -15.40
CA HIS A 9 5.04 12.19 -14.15
C HIS A 9 3.75 11.98 -13.35
N LEU A 10 3.41 10.72 -13.10
CA LEU A 10 2.28 10.33 -12.28
C LEU A 10 2.69 10.36 -10.80
N THR A 11 2.13 11.29 -10.02
CA THR A 11 2.38 11.35 -8.58
C THR A 11 1.50 10.36 -7.81
N ILE A 12 1.97 9.90 -6.65
CA ILE A 12 1.15 9.05 -5.75
C ILE A 12 -0.07 9.81 -5.26
N ASP A 13 0.03 11.11 -4.99
CA ASP A 13 -1.14 11.94 -4.63
C ASP A 13 -2.20 11.92 -5.76
N ARG A 14 -1.76 11.94 -7.03
CA ARG A 14 -2.69 11.81 -8.17
C ARG A 14 -3.32 10.43 -8.26
N VAL A 15 -2.58 9.37 -7.94
CA VAL A 15 -3.12 8.01 -7.84
C VAL A 15 -4.20 7.95 -6.75
N GLU A 16 -3.95 8.53 -5.59
CA GLU A 16 -4.94 8.62 -4.50
C GLU A 16 -6.22 9.34 -4.95
N GLU A 17 -6.09 10.49 -5.63
CA GLU A 17 -7.25 11.21 -6.20
C GLU A 17 -8.07 10.36 -7.17
N ILE A 18 -7.41 9.61 -8.06
CA ILE A 18 -8.07 8.73 -9.04
C ILE A 18 -8.89 7.65 -8.31
N LEU A 19 -8.32 7.03 -7.28
CA LEU A 19 -8.95 5.95 -6.55
C LEU A 19 -10.11 6.45 -5.67
N VAL A 20 -9.88 7.51 -4.88
CA VAL A 20 -10.86 8.05 -3.92
C VAL A 20 -12.05 8.69 -4.64
N ASN A 21 -11.80 9.47 -5.69
CA ASN A 21 -12.86 10.18 -6.40
C ASN A 21 -13.50 9.37 -7.53
N GLY A 22 -13.08 8.12 -7.73
CA GLY A 22 -13.64 7.23 -8.76
C GLY A 22 -13.45 7.77 -10.18
N TYR A 23 -12.29 8.35 -10.49
CA TYR A 23 -12.02 8.83 -11.85
C TYR A 23 -11.98 7.67 -12.84
N THR A 24 -12.40 7.92 -14.05
CA THR A 24 -12.10 7.06 -15.20
C THR A 24 -10.75 7.44 -15.80
N ILE A 25 -10.15 6.54 -16.56
CA ILE A 25 -8.87 6.78 -17.24
C ILE A 25 -9.06 6.69 -18.75
N ALA A 26 -8.24 7.41 -19.50
CA ALA A 26 -8.19 7.30 -20.97
C ALA A 26 -6.74 7.46 -21.43
N LEU A 27 -6.39 6.84 -22.54
CA LEU A 27 -5.10 7.07 -23.18
C LEU A 27 -5.09 8.45 -23.87
N SER A 28 -4.03 9.22 -23.68
CA SER A 28 -3.81 10.42 -24.48
C SER A 28 -3.39 10.05 -25.90
N ASP A 29 -3.53 10.99 -26.85
CA ASP A 29 -3.05 10.79 -28.22
C ASP A 29 -1.55 10.46 -28.27
N ASP A 30 -0.75 11.06 -27.39
CA ASP A 30 0.67 10.77 -27.25
C ASP A 30 0.92 9.33 -26.80
N ALA A 31 0.21 8.83 -25.79
CA ALA A 31 0.30 7.45 -25.35
C ALA A 31 -0.11 6.47 -26.48
N VAL A 32 -1.20 6.75 -27.20
CA VAL A 32 -1.65 5.95 -28.34
C VAL A 32 -0.58 5.90 -29.41
N ASN A 33 0.02 7.03 -29.75
CA ASN A 33 1.08 7.11 -30.76
C ASN A 33 2.32 6.30 -30.37
N ARG A 34 2.76 6.39 -29.11
CA ARG A 34 3.91 5.62 -28.62
C ARG A 34 3.68 4.12 -28.63
N ILE A 35 2.49 3.67 -28.19
CA ILE A 35 2.12 2.26 -28.21
C ILE A 35 2.16 1.73 -29.63
N ASN A 36 1.49 2.41 -30.58
CA ASN A 36 1.44 2.01 -31.99
C ASN A 36 2.83 2.03 -32.64
N HIS A 37 3.61 3.09 -32.43
CA HIS A 37 4.97 3.20 -32.96
C HIS A 37 5.87 2.04 -32.52
N CYS A 38 5.81 1.68 -31.22
CA CYS A 38 6.57 0.56 -30.69
C CYS A 38 6.11 -0.79 -31.27
N ARG A 39 4.80 -1.00 -31.41
CA ARG A 39 4.26 -2.23 -31.99
C ARG A 39 4.64 -2.39 -33.47
N GLU A 40 4.43 -1.34 -34.26
CA GLU A 40 4.77 -1.34 -35.71
C GLU A 40 6.27 -1.56 -35.94
N TYR A 41 7.13 -0.95 -35.12
CA TYR A 41 8.56 -1.18 -35.17
C TYR A 41 8.90 -2.65 -34.93
N LEU A 42 8.32 -3.25 -33.89
CA LEU A 42 8.60 -4.63 -33.52
C LEU A 42 8.11 -5.60 -34.60
N ASP A 43 6.96 -5.37 -35.20
CA ASP A 43 6.43 -6.18 -36.30
C ASP A 43 7.36 -6.15 -37.52
N LYS A 44 7.80 -4.95 -37.95
CA LYS A 44 8.77 -4.78 -39.05
C LYS A 44 10.12 -5.44 -38.76
N LYS A 45 10.60 -5.33 -37.53
CA LYS A 45 11.86 -5.95 -37.11
C LYS A 45 11.78 -7.46 -37.15
N MET A 46 10.65 -8.04 -36.79
CA MET A 46 10.42 -9.50 -36.85
C MET A 46 10.34 -10.03 -38.27
N GLU A 47 9.75 -9.29 -39.22
CA GLU A 47 9.71 -9.68 -40.62
C GLU A 47 11.11 -9.85 -41.20
N ASN A 48 12.07 -9.04 -40.74
CA ASN A 48 13.44 -8.99 -41.23
C ASN A 48 14.46 -9.66 -40.32
N ALA A 49 14.02 -10.33 -39.22
CA ALA A 49 14.91 -10.87 -38.21
C ALA A 49 15.68 -12.08 -38.73
N GLY A 50 17.00 -11.88 -38.98
CA GLY A 50 17.96 -12.95 -39.28
C GLY A 50 18.48 -13.71 -38.08
N ARG A 51 18.09 -13.34 -36.82
CA ARG A 51 18.50 -13.95 -35.57
C ARG A 51 17.32 -14.07 -34.61
N PRO A 52 17.30 -15.09 -33.72
CA PRO A 52 16.31 -15.17 -32.66
C PRO A 52 16.39 -13.93 -31.74
N ILE A 53 15.21 -13.39 -31.37
CA ILE A 53 15.09 -12.28 -30.42
C ILE A 53 14.44 -12.85 -29.15
N TYR A 54 15.10 -12.69 -28.01
CA TYR A 54 14.61 -13.19 -26.72
C TYR A 54 13.19 -12.72 -26.44
N GLY A 55 12.32 -13.65 -26.07
CA GLY A 55 10.92 -13.33 -25.71
C GLY A 55 10.03 -12.82 -26.82
N VAL A 56 10.55 -12.73 -28.05
CA VAL A 56 9.83 -12.34 -29.26
C VAL A 56 9.67 -13.53 -30.21
N THR A 57 10.76 -14.23 -30.50
CA THR A 57 10.81 -15.40 -31.37
C THR A 57 11.38 -16.65 -30.68
N THR A 58 11.59 -16.60 -29.38
CA THR A 58 12.12 -17.72 -28.56
C THR A 58 11.20 -18.05 -27.41
N GLY A 59 11.42 -19.20 -26.76
CA GLY A 59 10.89 -19.51 -25.44
C GLY A 59 11.42 -18.55 -24.37
N PHE A 60 11.05 -18.78 -23.11
CA PHE A 60 11.28 -17.87 -21.98
C PHE A 60 12.11 -18.52 -20.89
N GLY A 61 12.75 -17.72 -20.03
CA GLY A 61 13.56 -18.19 -18.92
C GLY A 61 14.66 -19.15 -19.41
N SER A 62 14.75 -20.33 -18.84
CA SER A 62 15.70 -21.37 -19.27
C SER A 62 15.49 -21.89 -20.71
N LEU A 63 14.33 -21.62 -21.32
CA LEU A 63 14.00 -22.00 -22.70
C LEU A 63 14.36 -20.91 -23.73
N CYS A 64 15.11 -19.90 -23.35
CA CYS A 64 15.47 -18.74 -24.19
C CYS A 64 16.22 -19.10 -25.49
N ASN A 65 16.85 -20.26 -25.56
CA ASN A 65 17.59 -20.74 -26.72
C ASN A 65 16.73 -21.60 -27.70
N ILE A 66 15.44 -21.80 -27.38
CA ILE A 66 14.53 -22.57 -28.22
C ILE A 66 13.73 -21.60 -29.09
N SER A 67 13.97 -21.63 -30.41
CA SER A 67 13.20 -20.83 -31.39
C SER A 67 11.80 -21.42 -31.59
N VAL A 68 10.82 -20.55 -31.81
CA VAL A 68 9.43 -20.90 -32.07
C VAL A 68 9.03 -20.37 -33.47
N ASP A 69 8.39 -21.20 -34.24
CA ASP A 69 7.94 -20.82 -35.58
C ASP A 69 6.88 -19.72 -35.54
N LYS A 70 6.88 -18.85 -36.54
CA LYS A 70 5.97 -17.68 -36.64
C LYS A 70 4.49 -18.06 -36.45
N GLU A 71 4.08 -19.19 -36.96
CA GLU A 71 2.70 -19.70 -36.91
C GLU A 71 2.26 -20.04 -35.46
N ASN A 72 3.22 -20.37 -34.60
CA ASN A 72 2.99 -20.80 -33.23
C ASN A 72 3.17 -19.65 -32.19
N LEU A 73 3.59 -18.45 -32.61
CA LEU A 73 3.90 -17.36 -31.67
C LEU A 73 2.67 -16.92 -30.86
N SER A 74 1.50 -16.80 -31.45
CA SER A 74 0.29 -16.44 -30.73
C SER A 74 -0.14 -17.52 -29.73
N GLN A 75 -0.01 -18.80 -30.10
CA GLN A 75 -0.29 -19.92 -29.20
C GLN A 75 0.70 -19.94 -28.04
N LEU A 76 1.98 -19.63 -28.30
CA LEU A 76 3.01 -19.49 -27.26
C LEU A 76 2.63 -18.43 -26.23
N GLN A 77 2.19 -17.24 -26.68
CA GLN A 77 1.76 -16.17 -25.78
C GLN A 77 0.57 -16.61 -24.91
N LYS A 78 -0.43 -17.27 -25.51
CA LYS A 78 -1.59 -17.80 -24.76
C LYS A 78 -1.17 -18.87 -23.75
N ASN A 79 -0.31 -19.81 -24.15
CA ASN A 79 0.21 -20.86 -23.25
C ASN A 79 0.97 -20.25 -22.08
N LEU A 80 1.77 -19.21 -22.33
CA LEU A 80 2.50 -18.47 -21.29
C LEU A 80 1.54 -17.90 -20.26
N MET A 81 0.49 -17.20 -20.70
CA MET A 81 -0.52 -16.65 -19.80
C MET A 81 -1.18 -17.72 -18.93
N MET A 82 -1.58 -18.83 -19.52
CA MET A 82 -2.25 -19.92 -18.82
C MET A 82 -1.31 -20.62 -17.80
N SER A 83 -0.07 -20.94 -18.22
CA SER A 83 0.86 -21.69 -17.38
C SER A 83 1.40 -20.86 -16.19
N HIS A 84 1.40 -19.55 -16.28
CA HIS A 84 1.88 -18.66 -15.23
C HIS A 84 0.78 -18.25 -14.22
N ALA A 85 -0.50 -18.46 -14.56
CA ALA A 85 -1.61 -18.22 -13.66
C ALA A 85 -1.74 -19.36 -12.63
N CYS A 86 -0.82 -19.44 -11.69
CA CYS A 86 -0.71 -20.50 -10.69
C CYS A 86 -0.75 -19.96 -9.25
N GLY A 87 -1.28 -18.76 -9.05
CA GLY A 87 -1.43 -18.13 -7.74
C GLY A 87 -2.41 -18.87 -6.82
N THR A 88 -2.17 -18.76 -5.52
CA THR A 88 -2.97 -19.41 -4.47
C THR A 88 -3.07 -18.55 -3.22
N GLY A 89 -3.76 -19.02 -2.19
CA GLY A 89 -3.95 -18.31 -0.92
C GLY A 89 -5.12 -17.33 -0.94
N ALA A 90 -5.02 -16.26 -0.18
CA ALA A 90 -6.06 -15.25 -0.11
C ALA A 90 -6.16 -14.44 -1.42
N ARG A 91 -7.35 -13.94 -1.71
CA ARG A 91 -7.55 -13.00 -2.82
C ARG A 91 -6.94 -11.65 -2.48
N VAL A 92 -6.32 -11.04 -3.46
CA VAL A 92 -5.84 -9.66 -3.39
C VAL A 92 -7.03 -8.71 -3.17
N PRO A 93 -6.96 -7.74 -2.25
CA PRO A 93 -8.00 -6.74 -2.08
C PRO A 93 -8.34 -6.05 -3.41
N LYS A 94 -9.62 -5.83 -3.65
CA LYS A 94 -10.12 -5.28 -4.93
C LYS A 94 -9.52 -3.91 -5.28
N GLU A 95 -9.29 -3.07 -4.27
CA GLU A 95 -8.66 -1.76 -4.43
C GLU A 95 -7.23 -1.89 -4.98
N ILE A 96 -6.49 -2.88 -4.49
CA ILE A 96 -5.13 -3.19 -4.94
C ILE A 96 -5.16 -3.81 -6.35
N ALA A 97 -6.07 -4.75 -6.62
CA ALA A 97 -6.21 -5.33 -7.95
C ALA A 97 -6.61 -4.27 -8.99
N ARG A 98 -7.47 -3.32 -8.63
CA ARG A 98 -7.81 -2.17 -9.48
C ARG A 98 -6.60 -1.26 -9.73
N LEU A 99 -5.79 -1.02 -8.71
CA LEU A 99 -4.56 -0.25 -8.85
C LEU A 99 -3.53 -0.96 -9.74
N MET A 100 -3.44 -2.29 -9.69
CA MET A 100 -2.60 -3.06 -10.62
C MET A 100 -2.96 -2.77 -12.08
N LEU A 101 -4.26 -2.68 -12.44
CA LEU A 101 -4.70 -2.32 -13.79
C LEU A 101 -4.20 -0.92 -14.18
N LEU A 102 -4.40 0.08 -13.33
CA LEU A 102 -3.93 1.45 -13.57
C LEU A 102 -2.41 1.50 -13.81
N LEU A 103 -1.63 0.88 -12.92
CA LEU A 103 -0.17 0.90 -13.03
C LEU A 103 0.34 0.11 -14.24
N LYS A 104 -0.36 -0.97 -14.64
CA LYS A 104 -0.02 -1.69 -15.86
C LYS A 104 -0.29 -0.85 -17.10
N VAL A 105 -1.43 -0.18 -17.19
CA VAL A 105 -1.73 0.76 -18.27
C VAL A 105 -0.68 1.86 -18.34
N GLN A 106 -0.31 2.46 -17.21
CA GLN A 106 0.72 3.49 -17.14
C GLN A 106 2.06 3.00 -17.71
N SER A 107 2.54 1.84 -17.24
CA SER A 107 3.82 1.25 -17.69
C SER A 107 3.82 0.92 -19.19
N LEU A 108 2.73 0.34 -19.72
CA LEU A 108 2.61 0.00 -21.15
C LEU A 108 2.51 1.23 -22.05
N SER A 109 2.02 2.36 -21.53
CA SER A 109 1.82 3.60 -22.28
C SER A 109 3.13 4.32 -22.65
N TYR A 110 4.24 3.96 -22.01
CA TYR A 110 5.57 4.54 -22.34
C TYR A 110 6.09 4.10 -23.74
N GLY A 111 5.51 3.07 -24.36
CA GLY A 111 5.87 2.65 -25.71
C GLY A 111 7.18 1.87 -25.78
N HIS A 112 7.51 1.11 -24.74
CA HIS A 112 8.71 0.26 -24.70
C HIS A 112 8.40 -1.24 -24.64
N SER A 113 7.11 -1.61 -24.67
CA SER A 113 6.65 -2.98 -24.39
C SER A 113 6.24 -3.76 -25.66
N GLY A 114 5.98 -3.10 -26.78
CA GLY A 114 5.59 -3.72 -28.03
C GLY A 114 4.21 -4.40 -28.00
N VAL A 115 3.28 -3.86 -27.22
CA VAL A 115 1.89 -4.35 -27.14
C VAL A 115 0.99 -3.72 -28.19
N GLN A 116 -0.10 -4.40 -28.52
CA GLN A 116 -1.17 -3.85 -29.37
C GLN A 116 -1.96 -2.79 -28.58
N LEU A 117 -2.44 -1.75 -29.26
CA LEU A 117 -3.30 -0.73 -28.68
C LEU A 117 -4.58 -1.34 -28.06
N VAL A 118 -5.18 -2.32 -28.73
CA VAL A 118 -6.41 -3.00 -28.26
C VAL A 118 -6.21 -3.70 -26.92
N THR A 119 -5.01 -4.20 -26.65
CA THR A 119 -4.65 -4.84 -25.38
C THR A 119 -4.64 -3.82 -24.24
N VAL A 120 -4.01 -2.66 -24.46
CA VAL A 120 -3.96 -1.59 -23.45
C VAL A 120 -5.36 -0.98 -23.25
N GLN A 121 -6.10 -0.75 -24.35
CA GLN A 121 -7.47 -0.23 -24.27
C GLN A 121 -8.39 -1.16 -23.46
N ARG A 122 -8.25 -2.48 -23.61
CA ARG A 122 -9.05 -3.45 -22.84
C ARG A 122 -8.76 -3.36 -21.33
N LEU A 123 -7.50 -3.11 -20.91
CA LEU A 123 -7.16 -2.87 -19.51
C LEU A 123 -7.78 -1.55 -19.01
N VAL A 124 -7.80 -0.51 -19.85
CA VAL A 124 -8.51 0.76 -19.56
C VAL A 124 -10.01 0.51 -19.37
N ASP A 125 -10.61 -0.27 -20.27
CA ASP A 125 -12.04 -0.59 -20.22
C ASP A 125 -12.38 -1.41 -18.94
N MET A 126 -11.52 -2.36 -18.54
CA MET A 126 -11.69 -3.10 -17.28
C MET A 126 -11.64 -2.14 -16.08
N PHE A 127 -10.66 -1.25 -16.03
CA PHE A 127 -10.55 -0.26 -14.95
C PHE A 127 -11.80 0.64 -14.85
N ASN A 128 -12.26 1.17 -15.98
CA ASN A 128 -13.37 2.10 -16.06
C ASN A 128 -14.74 1.47 -15.74
N ASN A 129 -14.92 0.20 -16.08
CA ASN A 129 -16.14 -0.55 -15.79
C ASN A 129 -16.08 -1.31 -14.44
N ASN A 130 -15.06 -1.01 -13.61
CA ASN A 130 -14.86 -1.66 -12.31
C ASN A 130 -14.86 -3.20 -12.40
N ILE A 131 -14.30 -3.74 -13.48
CA ILE A 131 -14.08 -5.17 -13.70
C ILE A 131 -12.78 -5.55 -13.02
N ILE A 132 -12.89 -6.18 -11.86
CA ILE A 132 -11.73 -6.48 -10.98
C ILE A 132 -11.26 -7.90 -11.22
N PRO A 133 -10.05 -8.12 -11.78
CA PRO A 133 -9.51 -9.46 -11.95
C PRO A 133 -9.28 -10.14 -10.60
N ILE A 134 -9.59 -11.45 -10.53
CA ILE A 134 -9.30 -12.24 -9.34
C ILE A 134 -7.82 -12.64 -9.36
N VAL A 135 -7.08 -12.08 -8.43
CA VAL A 135 -5.65 -12.31 -8.23
C VAL A 135 -5.42 -12.89 -6.84
N TYR A 136 -4.35 -13.65 -6.64
CA TYR A 136 -4.03 -14.29 -5.38
C TYR A 136 -2.73 -13.75 -4.79
N GLU A 137 -2.64 -13.73 -3.44
CA GLU A 137 -1.49 -13.16 -2.72
C GLU A 137 -0.19 -13.97 -2.87
N GLN A 138 -0.28 -15.28 -3.11
CA GLN A 138 0.86 -16.18 -3.19
C GLN A 138 1.06 -16.68 -4.61
N GLY A 139 2.31 -16.72 -5.08
CA GLY A 139 2.66 -17.23 -6.41
C GLY A 139 3.78 -16.47 -7.09
N SER A 140 4.24 -15.34 -6.54
CA SER A 140 5.40 -14.60 -7.05
C SER A 140 6.53 -14.60 -6.03
N LEU A 141 7.74 -14.81 -6.50
CA LEU A 141 8.99 -14.62 -5.74
C LEU A 141 9.79 -13.42 -6.27
N GLY A 142 9.23 -12.68 -7.21
CA GLY A 142 9.86 -11.49 -7.77
C GLY A 142 11.06 -11.80 -8.68
N ALA A 143 11.07 -12.95 -9.33
CA ALA A 143 12.15 -13.36 -10.24
C ALA A 143 12.21 -12.48 -11.49
N SER A 144 11.15 -12.52 -12.31
CA SER A 144 10.98 -11.65 -13.47
C SER A 144 9.86 -10.61 -13.21
N GLY A 145 9.84 -10.05 -12.01
CA GLY A 145 8.72 -9.31 -11.47
C GLY A 145 7.61 -10.23 -11.00
N ASP A 146 6.37 -9.81 -11.15
CA ASP A 146 5.17 -10.41 -10.57
C ASP A 146 4.46 -11.36 -11.54
N LEU A 147 5.14 -12.38 -12.08
CA LEU A 147 4.64 -13.23 -13.17
C LEU A 147 3.24 -13.78 -12.91
N SER A 148 3.06 -14.52 -11.82
CA SER A 148 1.80 -15.20 -11.53
C SER A 148 0.64 -14.23 -11.22
N PRO A 149 0.79 -13.21 -10.36
CA PRO A 149 -0.25 -12.22 -10.15
C PRO A 149 -0.67 -11.47 -11.42
N LEU A 150 0.30 -11.09 -12.26
CA LEU A 150 0.02 -10.39 -13.53
C LEU A 150 -0.61 -11.32 -14.57
N ALA A 151 -0.29 -12.62 -14.55
CA ALA A 151 -0.99 -13.61 -15.36
C ALA A 151 -2.47 -13.66 -14.99
N HIS A 152 -2.78 -13.83 -13.70
CA HIS A 152 -4.18 -13.79 -13.24
C HIS A 152 -4.90 -12.51 -13.62
N MET A 153 -4.24 -11.35 -13.48
CA MET A 153 -4.82 -10.05 -13.85
C MET A 153 -5.17 -10.00 -15.35
N CYS A 154 -4.38 -10.62 -16.20
CA CYS A 154 -4.51 -10.51 -17.66
C CYS A 154 -5.26 -11.67 -18.31
N LEU A 155 -5.53 -12.80 -17.63
CA LEU A 155 -6.35 -13.90 -18.19
C LEU A 155 -7.69 -13.43 -18.75
N PRO A 156 -8.42 -12.47 -18.12
CA PRO A 156 -9.70 -12.00 -18.66
C PRO A 156 -9.61 -11.40 -20.07
N LEU A 157 -8.44 -10.87 -20.47
CA LEU A 157 -8.23 -10.38 -21.86
C LEU A 157 -8.43 -11.47 -22.90
N LEU A 158 -8.16 -12.73 -22.52
CA LEU A 158 -8.27 -13.92 -23.36
C LEU A 158 -9.60 -14.67 -23.19
N GLY A 159 -10.53 -14.12 -22.41
CA GLY A 159 -11.78 -14.80 -22.03
C GLY A 159 -11.57 -15.93 -21.02
N LEU A 160 -10.47 -15.91 -20.27
CA LEU A 160 -10.08 -16.92 -19.27
C LEU A 160 -10.09 -16.30 -17.88
N GLY A 161 -9.83 -17.13 -16.84
CA GLY A 161 -9.77 -16.66 -15.45
C GLY A 161 -11.12 -16.21 -14.91
N GLU A 162 -11.07 -15.40 -13.84
CA GLU A 162 -12.25 -14.90 -13.14
C GLU A 162 -12.12 -13.40 -12.86
N VAL A 163 -13.27 -12.73 -12.80
CA VAL A 163 -13.37 -11.30 -12.44
C VAL A 163 -14.52 -11.09 -11.44
N GLU A 164 -14.41 -10.06 -10.62
CA GLU A 164 -15.53 -9.53 -9.84
C GLU A 164 -16.14 -8.35 -10.59
N VAL A 165 -17.45 -8.39 -10.84
CA VAL A 165 -18.25 -7.31 -11.43
C VAL A 165 -19.50 -7.14 -10.59
N ASP A 166 -19.74 -5.93 -10.09
CA ASP A 166 -20.91 -5.61 -9.23
C ASP A 166 -21.06 -6.53 -8.00
N GLY A 167 -19.92 -7.00 -7.47
CA GLY A 167 -19.88 -7.92 -6.31
C GLY A 167 -20.10 -9.38 -6.64
N GLU A 168 -20.32 -9.74 -7.91
CA GLU A 168 -20.43 -11.11 -8.40
C GLU A 168 -19.12 -11.57 -9.05
N ILE A 169 -18.71 -12.81 -8.76
CA ILE A 169 -17.55 -13.43 -9.42
C ILE A 169 -18.02 -14.25 -10.60
N ILE A 170 -17.54 -13.88 -11.79
CA ILE A 170 -17.87 -14.50 -13.05
C ILE A 170 -16.62 -14.97 -13.80
N SER A 171 -16.78 -15.92 -14.71
CA SER A 171 -15.69 -16.37 -15.57
C SER A 171 -15.34 -15.32 -16.66
N GLY A 172 -14.08 -15.36 -17.15
CA GLY A 172 -13.67 -14.52 -18.28
C GLY A 172 -14.51 -14.75 -19.53
N GLY A 173 -15.00 -15.98 -19.77
CA GLY A 173 -15.91 -16.29 -20.88
C GLY A 173 -17.28 -15.62 -20.73
N GLU A 174 -17.83 -15.60 -19.52
CA GLU A 174 -19.07 -14.88 -19.22
C GLU A 174 -18.89 -13.36 -19.32
N LEU A 175 -17.74 -12.84 -18.86
CA LEU A 175 -17.38 -11.43 -19.06
C LEU A 175 -17.41 -11.04 -20.52
N MET A 176 -16.83 -11.85 -21.42
CA MET A 176 -16.85 -11.58 -22.86
C MET A 176 -18.27 -11.45 -23.38
N GLN A 177 -19.18 -12.34 -22.94
CA GLN A 177 -20.59 -12.29 -23.33
C GLN A 177 -21.31 -11.05 -22.79
N ARG A 178 -21.13 -10.71 -21.50
CA ARG A 178 -21.76 -9.54 -20.88
C ARG A 178 -21.34 -8.23 -21.53
N MET A 179 -20.06 -8.12 -21.88
CA MET A 179 -19.49 -6.89 -22.46
C MET A 179 -19.57 -6.85 -24.00
N GLY A 180 -19.98 -7.91 -24.65
CA GLY A 180 -19.93 -8.02 -26.11
C GLY A 180 -18.51 -8.03 -26.67
N TRP A 181 -17.54 -8.45 -25.89
CA TRP A 181 -16.13 -8.48 -26.24
C TRP A 181 -15.74 -9.80 -26.94
N GLN A 182 -14.71 -9.72 -27.77
CA GLN A 182 -14.00 -10.89 -28.25
C GLN A 182 -12.70 -11.08 -27.48
N PRO A 183 -12.27 -12.33 -27.22
CA PRO A 183 -10.94 -12.58 -26.68
C PRO A 183 -9.85 -11.96 -27.56
N ILE A 184 -8.85 -11.35 -26.93
CA ILE A 184 -7.72 -10.77 -27.65
C ILE A 184 -6.79 -11.89 -28.09
N THR A 185 -6.37 -11.84 -29.38
CA THR A 185 -5.29 -12.67 -29.90
C THR A 185 -3.98 -11.94 -29.68
N LEU A 186 -3.13 -12.46 -28.75
CA LEU A 186 -1.86 -11.84 -28.42
C LEU A 186 -0.85 -12.01 -29.57
N CYS A 187 -0.19 -10.92 -29.91
CA CYS A 187 0.95 -10.91 -30.82
C CYS A 187 2.25 -11.31 -30.08
N SER A 188 3.31 -11.50 -30.83
CA SER A 188 4.64 -11.77 -30.27
C SER A 188 5.05 -10.76 -29.22
N LYS A 189 5.72 -11.20 -28.16
CA LYS A 189 6.15 -10.44 -26.99
C LYS A 189 5.01 -10.00 -26.05
N GLU A 190 3.75 -9.91 -26.46
CA GLU A 190 2.69 -9.37 -25.61
C GLU A 190 2.48 -10.16 -24.32
N GLY A 191 2.62 -11.50 -24.36
CA GLY A 191 2.57 -12.31 -23.15
C GLY A 191 3.60 -11.84 -22.11
N LEU A 192 4.86 -11.67 -22.51
CA LEU A 192 5.88 -11.14 -21.60
C LEU A 192 5.60 -9.70 -21.17
N ALA A 193 5.18 -8.84 -22.07
CA ALA A 193 4.83 -7.45 -21.73
C ALA A 193 3.73 -7.38 -20.66
N LEU A 194 2.80 -8.30 -20.68
CA LEU A 194 1.72 -8.40 -19.70
C LEU A 194 2.16 -9.02 -18.37
N LEU A 195 3.01 -10.06 -18.41
CA LEU A 195 3.41 -10.82 -17.23
C LEU A 195 4.61 -10.23 -16.47
N ASN A 196 5.61 -9.68 -17.21
CA ASN A 196 6.76 -9.06 -16.57
C ASN A 196 6.38 -7.71 -15.97
N GLY A 197 7.11 -7.36 -14.94
CA GLY A 197 6.98 -6.06 -14.27
C GLY A 197 6.58 -6.17 -12.81
N THR A 198 6.54 -5.04 -12.15
CA THR A 198 6.42 -4.91 -10.70
C THR A 198 5.05 -4.40 -10.25
N GLN A 199 4.03 -4.47 -11.09
CA GLN A 199 2.75 -3.79 -10.84
C GLN A 199 1.96 -4.37 -9.67
N PHE A 200 2.13 -5.64 -9.32
CA PHE A 200 1.56 -6.21 -8.10
C PHE A 200 2.25 -5.65 -6.85
N MET A 201 3.58 -5.74 -6.79
CA MET A 201 4.38 -5.17 -5.70
C MET A 201 4.12 -3.66 -5.55
N SER A 202 4.13 -2.93 -6.67
CA SER A 202 3.91 -1.48 -6.70
C SER A 202 2.50 -1.10 -6.25
N ALA A 203 1.47 -1.86 -6.63
CA ALA A 203 0.10 -1.60 -6.20
C ALA A 203 -0.06 -1.78 -4.68
N TYR A 204 0.50 -2.84 -4.11
CA TYR A 204 0.55 -3.01 -2.65
C TYR A 204 1.35 -1.89 -1.98
N GLY A 205 2.53 -1.55 -2.53
CA GLY A 205 3.39 -0.50 -2.01
C GLY A 205 2.70 0.86 -1.99
N VAL A 206 2.12 1.28 -3.13
CA VAL A 206 1.42 2.57 -3.26
C VAL A 206 0.19 2.63 -2.36
N TYR A 207 -0.63 1.59 -2.34
CA TYR A 207 -1.79 1.55 -1.45
C TYR A 207 -1.39 1.59 0.03
N SER A 208 -0.32 0.89 0.39
CA SER A 208 0.22 0.88 1.74
C SER A 208 0.83 2.22 2.16
N ILE A 209 1.57 2.91 1.27
CA ILE A 209 2.21 4.19 1.62
C ILE A 209 1.20 5.33 1.79
N ILE A 210 0.14 5.37 0.97
CA ILE A 210 -0.98 6.30 1.14
C ILE A 210 -1.59 6.13 2.54
N ASN A 211 -1.89 4.89 2.92
CA ASN A 211 -2.43 4.59 4.24
C ASN A 211 -1.42 4.87 5.36
N ALA A 212 -0.13 4.57 5.19
CA ALA A 212 0.91 4.86 6.17
C ALA A 212 1.04 6.38 6.44
N LYS A 213 0.99 7.21 5.39
CA LYS A 213 0.99 8.68 5.51
C LYS A 213 -0.23 9.17 6.30
N ARG A 214 -1.41 8.64 6.01
CA ARG A 214 -2.65 8.91 6.76
C ARG A 214 -2.52 8.49 8.23
N LEU A 215 -2.05 7.28 8.50
CA LEU A 215 -1.85 6.76 9.86
C LEU A 215 -0.80 7.54 10.63
N SER A 216 0.26 8.02 9.99
CA SER A 216 1.28 8.89 10.62
C SER A 216 0.68 10.21 11.12
N ARG A 217 -0.26 10.81 10.36
CA ARG A 217 -1.00 11.99 10.81
C ARG A 217 -1.93 11.66 11.99
N TRP A 218 -2.65 10.55 11.91
CA TRP A 218 -3.48 10.08 13.02
C TRP A 218 -2.68 9.79 14.28
N ALA A 219 -1.47 9.20 14.14
CA ALA A 219 -0.59 8.93 15.28
C ALA A 219 -0.22 10.20 16.06
N ASP A 220 0.01 11.33 15.37
CA ASP A 220 0.27 12.62 16.02
C ASP A 220 -0.98 13.13 16.77
N HIS A 221 -2.16 13.06 16.17
CA HIS A 221 -3.40 13.54 16.80
C HIS A 221 -3.82 12.67 18.01
N ILE A 222 -3.74 11.35 17.86
CA ILE A 222 -4.06 10.41 18.93
C ILE A 222 -3.01 10.49 20.03
N GLY A 223 -1.72 10.60 19.66
CA GLY A 223 -0.63 10.81 20.60
C GLY A 223 -0.77 12.10 21.41
N ALA A 224 -1.21 13.18 20.77
CA ALA A 224 -1.51 14.45 21.44
C ALA A 224 -2.70 14.33 22.40
N MET A 225 -3.80 13.69 21.96
CA MET A 225 -4.96 13.42 22.83
C MET A 225 -4.56 12.56 24.04
N SER A 226 -3.76 11.52 23.81
CA SER A 226 -3.23 10.64 24.86
C SER A 226 -2.33 11.38 25.84
N LEU A 227 -1.47 12.28 25.33
CA LEU A 227 -0.57 13.12 26.15
C LEU A 227 -1.38 14.03 27.07
N ASP A 228 -2.40 14.69 26.54
CA ASP A 228 -3.28 15.58 27.29
C ASP A 228 -4.09 14.79 28.34
N ALA A 229 -4.73 13.69 27.91
CA ALA A 229 -5.48 12.81 28.81
C ALA A 229 -4.59 12.21 29.93
N PHE A 230 -3.33 11.94 29.67
CA PHE A 230 -2.36 11.46 30.65
C PHE A 230 -1.81 12.55 31.57
N ASP A 231 -2.23 13.81 31.42
CA ASP A 231 -1.65 14.98 32.09
C ASP A 231 -0.14 15.10 31.84
N GLY A 232 0.26 14.94 30.59
CA GLY A 232 1.66 15.00 30.18
C GLY A 232 2.21 16.41 30.08
N ARG A 233 3.48 16.53 29.71
CA ARG A 233 4.24 17.78 29.65
C ARG A 233 4.50 18.20 28.20
N ILE A 234 4.42 19.48 27.91
CA ILE A 234 4.67 20.03 26.58
C ILE A 234 6.14 20.34 26.31
N GLU A 235 6.94 20.53 27.33
CA GLU A 235 8.34 20.95 27.21
C GLU A 235 9.21 20.00 26.37
N PRO A 236 8.99 18.66 26.35
CA PRO A 236 9.72 17.76 25.47
C PRO A 236 9.53 18.05 23.97
N PHE A 237 8.52 18.84 23.59
CA PHE A 237 8.18 19.18 22.21
C PHE A 237 8.67 20.59 21.81
N GLU A 238 9.38 21.30 22.69
CA GLU A 238 9.90 22.64 22.43
C GLU A 238 10.88 22.66 21.25
N HIS A 239 10.81 23.72 20.43
CA HIS A 239 11.61 23.86 19.22
C HIS A 239 13.11 23.67 19.46
N ASN A 240 13.65 24.27 20.51
CA ASN A 240 15.07 24.23 20.82
C ASN A 240 15.61 22.81 21.04
N VAL A 241 14.78 21.90 21.61
CA VAL A 241 15.15 20.50 21.81
C VAL A 241 15.41 19.80 20.47
N HIS A 242 14.63 20.12 19.47
CA HIS A 242 14.68 19.45 18.15
C HIS A 242 15.64 20.15 17.19
N ALA A 243 15.88 21.45 17.36
CA ALA A 243 16.83 22.21 16.56
C ALA A 243 18.28 21.71 16.71
N ILE A 244 18.65 21.19 17.88
CA ILE A 244 20.00 20.63 18.15
C ILE A 244 20.16 19.16 17.71
N ARG A 245 19.06 18.51 17.27
CA ARG A 245 19.03 17.16 16.66
C ARG A 245 18.09 17.17 15.45
N PRO A 246 18.52 17.75 14.32
CA PRO A 246 17.62 18.23 13.27
C PRO A 246 17.21 17.15 12.26
N HIS A 247 16.59 16.06 12.72
CA HIS A 247 15.86 15.14 11.85
C HIS A 247 14.53 15.78 11.45
N ASN A 248 14.20 15.76 10.17
CA ASN A 248 13.03 16.45 9.61
C ASN A 248 11.73 15.99 10.25
N GLY A 249 11.48 14.69 10.27
CA GLY A 249 10.27 14.12 10.85
C GLY A 249 10.15 14.36 12.36
N GLN A 250 11.29 14.41 13.10
CA GLN A 250 11.30 14.75 14.53
C GLN A 250 10.86 16.21 14.76
N ILE A 251 11.37 17.15 13.96
CA ILE A 251 11.01 18.57 14.03
C ILE A 251 9.53 18.74 13.67
N GLU A 252 9.09 18.08 12.58
CA GLU A 252 7.70 18.12 12.15
C GLU A 252 6.75 17.59 13.22
N THR A 253 7.03 16.41 13.77
CA THR A 253 6.19 15.80 14.81
C THR A 253 6.09 16.68 16.04
N ALA A 254 7.21 17.25 16.52
CA ALA A 254 7.20 18.16 17.66
C ALA A 254 6.36 19.42 17.40
N ARG A 255 6.46 19.98 16.20
CA ARG A 255 5.61 21.11 15.77
C ARG A 255 4.13 20.70 15.75
N ASN A 256 3.80 19.56 15.15
CA ASN A 256 2.43 19.08 15.05
C ASN A 256 1.80 18.91 16.44
N ILE A 257 2.48 18.27 17.38
CA ILE A 257 1.98 18.09 18.76
C ILE A 257 1.71 19.44 19.44
N ARG A 258 2.62 20.41 19.31
CA ARG A 258 2.40 21.76 19.86
C ARG A 258 1.18 22.45 19.24
N THR A 259 1.04 22.36 17.91
CA THR A 259 -0.08 22.95 17.19
C THR A 259 -1.42 22.28 17.55
N ILE A 260 -1.43 20.94 17.62
CA ILE A 260 -2.64 20.18 17.99
C ILE A 260 -3.08 20.53 19.41
N LEU A 261 -2.16 20.73 20.35
CA LEU A 261 -2.46 21.03 21.76
C LEU A 261 -2.57 22.54 22.07
N GLU A 262 -2.45 23.41 21.09
CA GLU A 262 -2.56 24.84 21.31
C GLU A 262 -3.93 25.20 21.89
N GLY A 263 -3.92 25.91 23.02
CA GLY A 263 -5.13 26.30 23.73
C GLY A 263 -5.62 25.30 24.78
N SER A 264 -5.06 24.08 24.89
CA SER A 264 -5.47 23.12 25.91
C SER A 264 -5.26 23.68 27.34
N GLU A 265 -6.30 23.61 28.17
CA GLU A 265 -6.21 23.93 29.60
C GLU A 265 -5.44 22.85 30.35
N ILE A 266 -5.59 21.59 29.94
CA ILE A 266 -4.99 20.43 30.59
C ILE A 266 -3.47 20.46 30.43
N ILE A 267 -2.96 20.70 29.22
CA ILE A 267 -1.52 20.73 28.98
C ILE A 267 -0.82 21.89 29.72
N ARG A 268 -1.53 23.01 29.92
CA ARG A 268 -1.00 24.23 30.57
C ARG A 268 -1.03 24.21 32.06
N GLN A 269 -1.79 23.31 32.69
CA GLN A 269 -1.87 23.26 34.15
C GLN A 269 -0.54 22.94 34.80
N PRO A 270 -0.29 23.38 36.06
CA PRO A 270 0.90 23.00 36.80
C PRO A 270 1.05 21.49 36.94
N LYS A 271 2.20 20.94 36.56
CA LYS A 271 2.44 19.50 36.56
C LYS A 271 3.04 19.01 37.89
N LYS A 272 2.44 17.96 38.46
CA LYS A 272 2.94 17.30 39.68
C LYS A 272 4.18 16.43 39.42
N HIS A 273 4.46 16.11 38.18
CA HIS A 273 5.50 15.16 37.77
C HIS A 273 6.66 15.86 37.07
N VAL A 274 7.87 15.39 37.33
CA VAL A 274 9.10 15.98 36.76
C VAL A 274 9.25 15.66 35.31
N GLN A 275 8.87 14.45 34.90
CA GLN A 275 8.97 13.98 33.48
C GLN A 275 7.94 12.93 33.18
N ASP A 276 7.67 12.74 31.85
CA ASP A 276 6.79 11.71 31.34
C ASP A 276 7.53 10.43 30.98
N PRO A 277 6.83 9.28 30.91
CA PRO A 277 7.34 8.07 30.29
C PRO A 277 7.77 8.31 28.85
N TYR A 278 8.67 7.46 28.34
CA TYR A 278 9.21 7.60 26.96
C TYR A 278 8.14 7.53 25.88
N SER A 279 7.09 6.73 26.08
CA SER A 279 5.99 6.64 25.10
C SER A 279 5.23 7.95 24.87
N PHE A 280 5.38 8.92 25.75
CA PHE A 280 4.86 10.28 25.61
C PHE A 280 5.96 11.28 25.22
N ARG A 281 7.03 11.39 26.00
CA ARG A 281 8.04 12.42 25.74
C ARG A 281 8.94 12.15 24.54
N CYS A 282 9.01 10.90 24.04
CA CYS A 282 9.76 10.53 22.85
C CYS A 282 8.88 10.37 21.58
N ILE A 283 7.64 10.85 21.62
CA ILE A 283 6.78 10.90 20.40
C ILE A 283 7.53 11.53 19.22
N PRO A 284 8.21 12.69 19.35
CA PRO A 284 8.90 13.31 18.22
C PRO A 284 9.98 12.42 17.60
N GLN A 285 10.75 11.71 18.42
CA GLN A 285 11.84 10.85 17.96
C GLN A 285 11.33 9.61 17.24
N VAL A 286 10.26 9.00 17.74
CA VAL A 286 9.71 7.74 17.19
C VAL A 286 8.83 8.01 15.97
N HIS A 287 7.81 8.87 16.10
CA HIS A 287 6.95 9.22 14.97
C HIS A 287 7.76 9.90 13.84
N GLY A 288 8.74 10.72 14.23
CA GLY A 288 9.61 11.41 13.27
C GLY A 288 10.46 10.45 12.44
N ALA A 289 11.06 9.42 13.06
CA ALA A 289 11.80 8.40 12.31
C ALA A 289 10.91 7.65 11.32
N SER A 290 9.66 7.36 11.70
CA SER A 290 8.68 6.76 10.79
C SER A 290 8.32 7.69 9.63
N LYS A 291 8.15 9.01 9.87
CA LYS A 291 7.90 10.01 8.83
C LYS A 291 9.04 10.10 7.81
N ASP A 292 10.29 10.22 8.29
CA ASP A 292 11.47 10.28 7.41
C ASP A 292 11.58 9.02 6.54
N THR A 293 11.20 7.84 7.07
CA THR A 293 11.16 6.59 6.32
C THR A 293 10.01 6.58 5.30
N ILE A 294 8.82 7.06 5.67
CA ILE A 294 7.66 7.19 4.77
C ILE A 294 8.04 8.08 3.57
N ASP A 295 8.69 9.22 3.79
CA ASP A 295 9.10 10.14 2.73
C ASP A 295 10.12 9.50 1.78
N TYR A 296 11.09 8.77 2.31
CA TYR A 296 12.03 7.99 1.50
C TYR A 296 11.31 6.96 0.63
N VAL A 297 10.46 6.13 1.22
CA VAL A 297 9.72 5.08 0.50
C VAL A 297 8.77 5.67 -0.52
N TRP A 298 8.15 6.82 -0.23
CA TRP A 298 7.31 7.56 -1.16
C TRP A 298 8.06 7.88 -2.45
N SER A 299 9.28 8.41 -2.33
CA SER A 299 10.09 8.76 -3.51
C SER A 299 10.50 7.54 -4.34
N VAL A 300 10.77 6.41 -3.70
CA VAL A 300 11.11 5.15 -4.40
C VAL A 300 9.90 4.62 -5.17
N LEU A 301 8.74 4.55 -4.53
CA LEU A 301 7.50 4.06 -5.15
C LEU A 301 7.04 4.99 -6.27
N GLU A 302 7.17 6.31 -6.09
CA GLU A 302 6.80 7.27 -7.14
C GLU A 302 7.71 7.13 -8.37
N THR A 303 8.98 6.83 -8.20
CA THR A 303 9.87 6.48 -9.31
C THR A 303 9.42 5.19 -10.01
N GLU A 304 9.08 4.15 -9.25
CA GLU A 304 8.69 2.84 -9.80
C GLU A 304 7.41 2.90 -10.64
N ILE A 305 6.38 3.61 -10.19
CA ILE A 305 5.12 3.73 -10.94
C ILE A 305 5.25 4.52 -12.25
N ASN A 306 6.37 5.21 -12.43
CA ASN A 306 6.72 5.95 -13.65
C ASN A 306 7.76 5.20 -14.51
N SER A 307 7.89 3.88 -14.33
CA SER A 307 8.92 3.08 -14.99
C SER A 307 8.34 2.04 -15.95
N ALA A 308 9.09 1.74 -17.01
CA ALA A 308 8.84 0.57 -17.85
C ALA A 308 9.61 -0.62 -17.24
N THR A 309 8.88 -1.61 -16.74
CA THR A 309 9.41 -2.70 -15.93
C THR A 309 9.25 -4.09 -16.55
N ASP A 310 8.96 -4.17 -17.83
CA ASP A 310 8.93 -5.44 -18.58
C ASP A 310 10.26 -5.75 -19.29
N ASN A 311 10.36 -6.92 -19.90
CA ASN A 311 11.53 -7.40 -20.63
C ASN A 311 11.11 -8.31 -21.79
N PRO A 312 11.81 -8.24 -22.94
CA PRO A 312 12.84 -7.28 -23.34
C PRO A 312 12.27 -5.88 -23.55
N THR A 313 13.09 -4.87 -23.36
CA THR A 313 12.72 -3.47 -23.58
C THR A 313 12.95 -3.09 -25.05
N VAL A 314 11.98 -2.44 -25.67
CA VAL A 314 11.98 -2.04 -27.08
C VAL A 314 12.27 -0.56 -27.19
N PHE A 315 13.25 -0.18 -28.02
CA PHE A 315 13.63 1.20 -28.33
C PHE A 315 13.51 1.44 -29.83
N PRO A 316 12.34 1.86 -30.32
CA PRO A 316 12.10 2.05 -31.76
C PRO A 316 13.05 3.08 -32.40
N ASP A 317 13.33 4.18 -31.69
CA ASP A 317 14.08 5.32 -32.22
C ASP A 317 15.59 5.02 -32.39
N THR A 318 16.13 4.05 -31.63
CA THR A 318 17.53 3.62 -31.72
C THR A 318 17.71 2.26 -32.39
N ASP A 319 16.61 1.67 -32.89
CA ASP A 319 16.56 0.33 -33.53
C ASP A 319 17.07 -0.81 -32.61
N GLU A 320 16.73 -0.75 -31.32
CA GLU A 320 17.21 -1.71 -30.34
C GLU A 320 16.09 -2.50 -29.67
N VAL A 321 16.36 -3.80 -29.36
CA VAL A 321 15.55 -4.62 -28.47
C VAL A 321 16.53 -5.27 -27.49
N ILE A 322 16.45 -4.88 -26.23
CA ILE A 322 17.45 -5.22 -25.21
C ILE A 322 16.81 -6.07 -24.12
N SER A 323 17.38 -7.27 -23.89
CA SER A 323 17.05 -8.07 -22.72
C SER A 323 17.84 -7.57 -21.52
N ALA A 324 17.13 -7.10 -20.50
CA ALA A 324 17.72 -6.48 -19.29
C ALA A 324 16.95 -6.91 -18.03
N GLY A 325 17.13 -6.23 -16.92
CA GLY A 325 16.63 -6.61 -15.61
C GLY A 325 15.64 -5.60 -14.99
N ASN A 326 14.97 -4.76 -15.76
CA ASN A 326 14.06 -3.73 -15.22
C ASN A 326 12.84 -4.30 -14.48
N PHE A 327 12.56 -5.57 -14.64
CA PHE A 327 11.55 -6.30 -13.88
C PHE A 327 11.98 -6.60 -12.42
N HIS A 328 13.27 -6.45 -12.09
CA HIS A 328 13.78 -6.85 -10.79
C HIS A 328 13.30 -5.90 -9.68
N GLY A 329 12.42 -6.40 -8.81
CA GLY A 329 11.74 -5.60 -7.78
C GLY A 329 12.60 -5.22 -6.57
N GLN A 330 13.94 -5.41 -6.58
CA GLN A 330 14.78 -5.16 -5.40
C GLN A 330 14.65 -3.74 -4.82
N PRO A 331 14.59 -2.66 -5.63
CA PRO A 331 14.44 -1.32 -5.08
C PRO A 331 13.19 -1.17 -4.21
N ILE A 332 12.05 -1.65 -4.69
CA ILE A 332 10.79 -1.55 -3.95
C ILE A 332 10.65 -2.61 -2.87
N ALA A 333 11.29 -3.77 -3.00
CA ALA A 333 11.32 -4.80 -1.94
C ALA A 333 11.97 -4.26 -0.67
N LEU A 334 13.16 -3.63 -0.79
CA LEU A 334 13.84 -2.97 0.33
C LEU A 334 13.00 -1.85 0.91
N ALA A 335 12.45 -0.98 0.06
CA ALA A 335 11.62 0.14 0.50
C ALA A 335 10.38 -0.32 1.28
N MET A 336 9.70 -1.38 0.83
CA MET A 336 8.54 -1.93 1.52
C MET A 336 8.88 -2.59 2.85
N ASP A 337 10.03 -3.24 2.99
CA ASP A 337 10.51 -3.75 4.27
C ASP A 337 10.82 -2.62 5.25
N PHE A 338 11.45 -1.53 4.80
CA PHE A 338 11.67 -0.34 5.62
C PHE A 338 10.37 0.30 6.07
N LEU A 339 9.38 0.39 5.17
CA LEU A 339 8.06 0.91 5.51
C LEU A 339 7.33 0.03 6.52
N ALA A 340 7.42 -1.30 6.41
CA ALA A 340 6.83 -2.21 7.37
C ALA A 340 7.37 -1.98 8.78
N ILE A 341 8.68 -1.80 8.93
CA ILE A 341 9.33 -1.49 10.21
C ILE A 341 8.85 -0.13 10.73
N ALA A 342 8.84 0.90 9.88
CA ALA A 342 8.46 2.25 10.26
C ALA A 342 7.00 2.34 10.74
N VAL A 343 6.08 1.65 10.05
CA VAL A 343 4.66 1.64 10.42
C VAL A 343 4.41 0.78 11.68
N ALA A 344 5.14 -0.33 11.85
CA ALA A 344 5.06 -1.14 13.06
C ALA A 344 5.46 -0.34 14.31
N GLU A 345 6.45 0.57 14.21
CA GLU A 345 6.87 1.42 15.35
C GLU A 345 5.79 2.44 15.76
N LEU A 346 4.98 2.95 14.83
CA LEU A 346 3.82 3.77 15.18
C LEU A 346 2.84 2.98 16.06
N GLY A 347 2.56 1.72 15.69
CA GLY A 347 1.74 0.83 16.51
C GLY A 347 2.40 0.46 17.84
N ASN A 348 3.71 0.23 17.85
CA ASN A 348 4.46 -0.17 19.02
C ASN A 348 4.43 0.90 20.13
N ILE A 349 4.76 2.15 19.79
CA ILE A 349 4.71 3.26 20.77
C ILE A 349 3.26 3.58 21.19
N SER A 350 2.28 3.43 20.29
CA SER A 350 0.85 3.57 20.57
C SER A 350 0.40 2.59 21.65
N GLU A 351 0.75 1.32 21.52
CA GLU A 351 0.41 0.30 22.51
C GLU A 351 1.03 0.62 23.88
N ARG A 352 2.25 1.14 23.94
CA ARG A 352 2.86 1.58 25.21
C ARG A 352 2.10 2.73 25.86
N ARG A 353 1.50 3.65 25.09
CA ARG A 353 0.62 4.69 25.62
C ARG A 353 -0.69 4.11 26.14
N ILE A 354 -1.31 3.17 25.44
CA ILE A 354 -2.50 2.45 25.91
C ILE A 354 -2.23 1.84 27.28
N TYR A 355 -1.13 1.08 27.41
CA TYR A 355 -0.74 0.46 28.69
C TYR A 355 -0.60 1.47 29.83
N LYS A 356 -0.02 2.65 29.57
CA LYS A 356 0.15 3.71 30.57
C LYS A 356 -1.17 4.37 30.95
N ILE A 357 -2.05 4.63 29.99
CA ILE A 357 -3.33 5.28 30.24
C ILE A 357 -4.24 4.44 31.13
N ILE A 358 -4.26 3.12 30.93
CA ILE A 358 -5.11 2.21 31.74
C ILE A 358 -4.52 1.80 33.09
N SER A 359 -3.29 2.20 33.40
CA SER A 359 -2.54 1.73 34.57
C SER A 359 -2.98 2.34 35.91
N GLY A 360 -3.92 3.28 35.92
CA GLY A 360 -4.27 4.05 37.10
C GLY A 360 -3.27 5.18 37.46
N ALA A 361 -2.28 5.44 36.61
CA ALA A 361 -1.34 6.53 36.78
C ALA A 361 -1.98 7.89 36.49
N ARG A 362 -1.39 8.94 37.06
CA ARG A 362 -1.80 10.33 36.80
C ARG A 362 -3.27 10.60 37.18
N GLU A 363 -3.74 10.00 38.26
CA GLU A 363 -5.12 10.16 38.77
C GLU A 363 -6.21 9.64 37.82
N LEU A 364 -5.85 8.87 36.78
CA LEU A 364 -6.81 8.12 35.99
C LEU A 364 -7.28 6.89 36.76
N PRO A 365 -8.56 6.48 36.63
CA PRO A 365 -9.00 5.23 37.24
C PRO A 365 -8.34 4.01 36.58
N HIS A 366 -8.09 2.97 37.36
CA HIS A 366 -7.57 1.71 36.84
C HIS A 366 -8.50 1.18 35.75
N PHE A 367 -7.93 0.83 34.61
CA PHE A 367 -8.64 0.34 33.42
C PHE A 367 -9.76 1.26 32.91
N LEU A 368 -9.72 2.56 33.28
CA LEU A 368 -10.67 3.61 32.89
C LEU A 368 -12.14 3.26 33.20
N VAL A 369 -12.39 2.59 34.34
CA VAL A 369 -13.75 2.24 34.80
C VAL A 369 -14.00 2.69 36.23
N ALA A 370 -15.27 2.93 36.55
CA ALA A 370 -15.69 3.44 37.84
C ALA A 370 -15.58 2.40 38.97
N ASN A 371 -15.84 1.12 38.71
CA ASN A 371 -15.85 0.05 39.71
C ASN A 371 -14.90 -1.09 39.28
N PRO A 372 -13.56 -0.90 39.39
CA PRO A 372 -12.62 -1.95 39.03
C PRO A 372 -12.79 -3.18 39.94
N GLY A 373 -12.75 -4.36 39.35
CA GLY A 373 -13.05 -5.62 40.02
C GLY A 373 -14.44 -6.17 39.66
N LEU A 374 -15.48 -5.35 39.70
CA LEU A 374 -16.76 -5.67 39.08
C LEU A 374 -16.68 -5.53 37.56
N ASN A 375 -15.98 -4.49 37.10
CA ASN A 375 -15.70 -4.22 35.68
C ASN A 375 -14.21 -4.39 35.38
N SER A 376 -13.90 -4.97 34.21
CA SER A 376 -12.55 -5.11 33.67
C SER A 376 -12.16 -3.93 32.76
N GLY A 377 -13.15 -3.21 32.23
CA GLY A 377 -12.97 -2.02 31.41
C GLY A 377 -12.07 -2.23 30.21
N PHE A 378 -11.05 -1.39 30.11
CA PHE A 378 -10.12 -1.38 28.97
C PHE A 378 -8.90 -2.31 29.14
N MET A 379 -8.92 -3.25 30.12
CA MET A 379 -7.84 -4.23 30.31
C MET A 379 -7.62 -5.07 29.06
N ILE A 380 -8.65 -5.70 28.52
CA ILE A 380 -8.55 -6.64 27.41
C ILE A 380 -8.33 -5.97 26.05
N PRO A 381 -8.89 -4.78 25.75
CA PRO A 381 -8.48 -4.01 24.57
C PRO A 381 -6.95 -3.77 24.48
N GLN A 382 -6.25 -3.54 25.62
CA GLN A 382 -4.78 -3.46 25.63
C GLN A 382 -4.14 -4.80 25.26
N TYR A 383 -4.67 -5.94 25.74
CA TYR A 383 -4.15 -7.26 25.34
C TYR A 383 -4.29 -7.47 23.82
N THR A 384 -5.40 -7.03 23.25
CA THR A 384 -5.61 -7.05 21.79
C THR A 384 -4.54 -6.25 21.08
N ALA A 385 -4.28 -5.01 21.51
CA ALA A 385 -3.23 -4.16 20.95
C ALA A 385 -1.84 -4.81 21.08
N ALA A 386 -1.51 -5.36 22.24
CA ALA A 386 -0.24 -6.04 22.50
C ALA A 386 -0.04 -7.28 21.61
N SER A 387 -1.10 -8.08 21.40
CA SER A 387 -1.05 -9.25 20.50
C SER A 387 -0.81 -8.85 19.04
N ILE A 388 -1.45 -7.76 18.59
CA ILE A 388 -1.29 -7.21 17.23
C ILE A 388 0.15 -6.71 17.02
N VAL A 389 0.71 -5.97 17.98
CA VAL A 389 2.10 -5.49 17.93
C VAL A 389 3.08 -6.66 17.89
N SER A 390 2.84 -7.71 18.68
CA SER A 390 3.66 -8.93 18.64
C SER A 390 3.60 -9.63 17.28
N GLN A 391 2.44 -9.69 16.64
CA GLN A 391 2.30 -10.21 15.28
C GLN A 391 3.09 -9.36 14.27
N SER A 392 2.97 -8.03 14.36
CA SER A 392 3.67 -7.10 13.47
C SER A 392 5.18 -7.25 13.55
N LYS A 393 5.76 -7.54 14.71
CA LYS A 393 7.19 -7.87 14.87
C LYS A 393 7.61 -9.03 13.95
N GLY A 394 6.83 -10.11 13.89
CA GLY A 394 7.09 -11.23 12.99
C GLY A 394 6.96 -10.85 11.51
N LEU A 395 6.01 -9.99 11.17
CA LEU A 395 5.81 -9.49 9.81
C LEU A 395 6.91 -8.50 9.35
N CYS A 396 7.66 -7.90 10.28
CA CYS A 396 8.78 -7.01 9.96
C CYS A 396 10.10 -7.73 9.62
N TRP A 397 10.14 -9.06 9.62
CA TRP A 397 11.32 -9.79 9.13
C TRP A 397 11.53 -9.44 7.65
N PRO A 398 12.73 -8.98 7.25
CA PRO A 398 12.96 -8.52 5.88
C PRO A 398 12.80 -9.68 4.89
N ALA A 399 11.90 -9.54 3.92
CA ALA A 399 11.77 -10.47 2.81
C ALA A 399 12.83 -10.18 1.72
N SER A 400 13.21 -8.91 1.59
CA SER A 400 14.13 -8.42 0.56
C SER A 400 15.57 -8.92 0.67
N CYS A 401 15.96 -9.56 1.77
CA CYS A 401 17.26 -10.18 1.94
C CYS A 401 17.24 -11.71 1.76
N ASP A 402 16.10 -12.27 1.32
CA ASP A 402 15.99 -13.69 0.94
C ASP A 402 16.04 -13.84 -0.59
N SER A 403 16.56 -14.99 -1.04
CA SER A 403 16.60 -15.31 -2.47
C SER A 403 16.61 -16.82 -2.66
N ILE A 404 15.69 -17.32 -3.50
CA ILE A 404 15.59 -18.74 -3.86
C ILE A 404 15.72 -18.87 -5.38
N PRO A 405 16.71 -19.58 -5.92
CA PRO A 405 16.89 -19.72 -7.36
C PRO A 405 15.73 -20.47 -8.01
N SER A 406 15.35 -20.05 -9.21
CA SER A 406 14.30 -20.64 -10.02
C SER A 406 14.71 -20.81 -11.48
N SER A 407 13.83 -21.37 -12.32
CA SER A 407 14.06 -21.54 -13.76
C SER A 407 15.40 -22.21 -14.09
N GLN A 408 15.73 -23.34 -13.41
CA GLN A 408 16.99 -24.10 -13.56
C GLN A 408 18.24 -23.24 -13.30
N GLY A 409 18.16 -22.26 -12.42
CA GLY A 409 19.26 -21.36 -12.08
C GLY A 409 19.44 -20.17 -13.03
N GLN A 410 18.60 -20.01 -14.04
CA GLN A 410 18.60 -18.80 -14.87
C GLN A 410 18.19 -17.55 -14.06
N GLU A 411 17.32 -17.74 -13.09
CA GLU A 411 16.86 -16.74 -12.13
C GLU A 411 17.49 -17.06 -10.77
N ASP A 412 18.80 -16.85 -10.65
CA ASP A 412 19.63 -17.24 -9.52
C ASP A 412 19.63 -16.24 -8.36
N HIS A 413 19.14 -15.03 -8.59
CA HIS A 413 18.88 -14.00 -7.57
C HIS A 413 17.54 -13.31 -7.83
N VAL A 414 16.67 -13.29 -6.81
CA VAL A 414 15.30 -12.76 -6.87
C VAL A 414 15.05 -11.80 -5.71
N SER A 415 14.05 -10.94 -5.83
CA SER A 415 13.81 -9.83 -4.88
C SER A 415 12.97 -10.21 -3.66
N MET A 416 12.15 -11.25 -3.75
CA MET A 416 11.05 -11.54 -2.81
C MET A 416 10.12 -10.35 -2.54
N GLY A 417 10.03 -9.42 -3.50
CA GLY A 417 9.29 -8.17 -3.35
C GLY A 417 7.79 -8.36 -3.14
N SER A 418 7.18 -9.40 -3.72
CA SER A 418 5.78 -9.75 -3.49
C SER A 418 5.53 -10.16 -2.02
N ASN A 419 6.47 -10.87 -1.39
CA ASN A 419 6.39 -11.19 0.03
C ASN A 419 6.57 -9.93 0.90
N ALA A 420 7.49 -9.02 0.52
CA ALA A 420 7.62 -7.72 1.18
C ALA A 420 6.32 -6.91 1.10
N ALA A 421 5.68 -6.89 -0.07
CA ALA A 421 4.45 -6.16 -0.36
C ALA A 421 3.25 -6.65 0.47
N THR A 422 2.96 -7.95 0.41
CA THR A 422 1.78 -8.53 1.09
C THR A 422 1.89 -8.47 2.61
N LYS A 423 3.08 -8.68 3.18
CA LYS A 423 3.27 -8.54 4.63
C LYS A 423 3.21 -7.09 5.10
N LEU A 424 3.72 -6.13 4.30
CA LEU A 424 3.61 -4.69 4.59
C LEU A 424 2.15 -4.28 4.77
N TRP A 425 1.27 -4.69 3.86
CA TRP A 425 -0.15 -4.38 3.96
C TRP A 425 -0.76 -4.88 5.28
N LYS A 426 -0.39 -6.08 5.72
CA LYS A 426 -0.82 -6.62 7.02
C LYS A 426 -0.32 -5.79 8.20
N VAL A 427 0.91 -5.27 8.13
CA VAL A 427 1.45 -4.37 9.16
C VAL A 427 0.71 -3.04 9.19
N VAL A 428 0.38 -2.47 8.04
CA VAL A 428 -0.41 -1.22 7.95
C VAL A 428 -1.78 -1.41 8.60
N GLN A 429 -2.50 -2.48 8.26
CA GLN A 429 -3.79 -2.81 8.88
C GLN A 429 -3.68 -3.05 10.40
N ASN A 430 -2.61 -3.70 10.86
CA ASN A 430 -2.36 -3.92 12.27
C ASN A 430 -2.12 -2.62 13.02
N SER A 431 -1.30 -1.72 12.48
CA SER A 431 -1.01 -0.43 13.10
C SER A 431 -2.26 0.47 13.13
N GLU A 432 -3.10 0.42 12.11
CA GLU A 432 -4.41 1.09 12.12
C GLU A 432 -5.29 0.62 13.28
N ARG A 433 -5.38 -0.71 13.50
CA ARG A 433 -6.14 -1.26 14.62
C ARG A 433 -5.59 -0.84 15.97
N VAL A 434 -4.26 -0.80 16.13
CA VAL A 434 -3.63 -0.37 17.39
C VAL A 434 -3.89 1.12 17.66
N LEU A 435 -3.76 1.98 16.65
CA LEU A 435 -4.10 3.40 16.76
C LEU A 435 -5.60 3.61 17.09
N ALA A 436 -6.48 2.82 16.48
CA ALA A 436 -7.91 2.86 16.79
C ALA A 436 -8.20 2.46 18.26
N ILE A 437 -7.48 1.46 18.79
CA ILE A 437 -7.58 1.08 20.20
C ILE A 437 -7.01 2.19 21.10
N GLU A 438 -5.93 2.87 20.69
CA GLU A 438 -5.42 4.03 21.46
C GLU A 438 -6.45 5.15 21.51
N LEU A 439 -7.07 5.53 20.40
CA LEU A 439 -8.15 6.52 20.38
C LEU A 439 -9.30 6.12 21.31
N MET A 440 -9.69 4.83 21.27
CA MET A 440 -10.75 4.29 22.11
C MET A 440 -10.40 4.37 23.62
N ASN A 441 -9.11 4.35 23.98
CA ASN A 441 -8.65 4.53 25.36
C ASN A 441 -8.44 6.02 25.73
N ALA A 442 -7.91 6.81 24.79
CA ALA A 442 -7.63 8.22 25.04
C ALA A 442 -8.91 9.05 25.25
N ALA A 443 -9.98 8.73 24.55
CA ALA A 443 -11.24 9.46 24.66
C ALA A 443 -11.87 9.37 26.07
N PRO A 444 -12.09 8.21 26.71
CA PRO A 444 -12.57 8.16 28.09
C PRO A 444 -11.55 8.74 29.09
N ALA A 445 -10.26 8.55 28.85
CA ALA A 445 -9.24 9.17 29.72
C ALA A 445 -9.32 10.70 29.70
N LEU A 446 -9.65 11.31 28.57
CA LEU A 446 -9.87 12.76 28.46
C LEU A 446 -11.14 13.20 29.22
N GLU A 447 -12.21 12.39 29.23
CA GLU A 447 -13.43 12.71 30.01
C GLU A 447 -13.17 12.76 31.52
N PHE A 448 -12.27 11.93 32.04
CA PHE A 448 -11.87 12.00 33.45
C PHE A 448 -11.10 13.29 33.82
N ARG A 449 -10.73 14.11 32.83
CA ARG A 449 -10.11 15.43 33.03
C ARG A 449 -11.14 16.57 33.17
N ARG A 450 -12.41 16.31 32.88
CA ARG A 450 -13.45 17.36 33.02
C ARG A 450 -13.49 17.91 34.44
N PRO A 451 -13.73 19.22 34.65
CA PRO A 451 -14.27 20.18 33.66
C PRO A 451 -13.22 20.80 32.73
N MET A 452 -11.91 20.57 32.91
CA MET A 452 -10.89 21.12 32.04
C MET A 452 -11.06 20.62 30.59
N ARG A 453 -10.76 21.50 29.65
CA ARG A 453 -10.89 21.23 28.22
C ARG A 453 -9.51 21.08 27.57
N SER A 454 -9.43 20.18 26.62
CA SER A 454 -8.30 20.09 25.71
C SER A 454 -8.34 21.23 24.67
N SER A 455 -7.43 21.19 23.71
CA SER A 455 -7.44 22.13 22.59
C SER A 455 -8.71 22.00 21.72
N GLN A 456 -9.02 23.04 20.95
CA GLN A 456 -10.13 23.01 20.00
C GLN A 456 -10.01 21.85 19.00
N THR A 457 -8.78 21.54 18.50
CA THR A 457 -8.51 20.44 17.59
C THR A 457 -8.83 19.09 18.22
N VAL A 458 -8.36 18.86 19.45
CA VAL A 458 -8.61 17.59 20.16
C VAL A 458 -10.09 17.45 20.53
N GLU A 459 -10.75 18.52 20.98
CA GLU A 459 -12.17 18.49 21.34
C GLU A 459 -13.04 18.20 20.09
N ALA A 460 -12.70 18.74 18.94
CA ALA A 460 -13.43 18.46 17.70
C ALA A 460 -13.38 16.97 17.31
N ILE A 461 -12.19 16.37 17.39
CA ILE A 461 -12.03 14.92 17.15
C ILE A 461 -12.80 14.13 18.22
N PHE A 462 -12.67 14.49 19.48
CA PHE A 462 -13.36 13.84 20.60
C PHE A 462 -14.88 13.87 20.42
N GLU A 463 -15.47 15.03 20.13
CA GLU A 463 -16.92 15.19 19.95
C GLU A 463 -17.44 14.41 18.72
N ALA A 464 -16.68 14.40 17.61
CA ALA A 464 -17.00 13.59 16.45
C ALA A 464 -16.92 12.08 16.76
N TYR A 465 -15.87 11.66 17.45
CA TYR A 465 -15.66 10.26 17.84
C TYR A 465 -16.76 9.75 18.78
N ARG A 466 -17.20 10.57 19.76
CA ARG A 466 -18.26 10.19 20.72
C ARG A 466 -19.64 9.98 20.06
N LYS A 467 -19.85 10.47 18.84
CA LYS A 467 -21.08 10.17 18.06
C LYS A 467 -21.10 8.73 17.55
N VAL A 468 -19.94 8.08 17.39
CA VAL A 468 -19.82 6.72 16.85
C VAL A 468 -19.39 5.69 17.90
N VAL A 469 -18.65 6.11 18.93
CA VAL A 469 -18.22 5.24 20.04
C VAL A 469 -18.62 5.93 21.36
N PRO A 470 -19.67 5.44 22.04
CA PRO A 470 -20.16 6.05 23.30
C PRO A 470 -19.16 5.82 24.44
N PHE A 471 -19.35 6.56 25.53
CA PHE A 471 -18.65 6.28 26.79
C PHE A 471 -19.13 4.93 27.34
N VAL A 472 -18.21 4.14 27.90
CA VAL A 472 -18.48 2.82 28.48
C VAL A 472 -18.40 2.90 29.98
N ASP A 473 -19.56 2.95 30.64
CA ASP A 473 -19.65 2.98 32.09
C ASP A 473 -19.48 1.61 32.76
N ASN A 474 -19.98 0.56 32.10
CA ASN A 474 -19.93 -0.82 32.56
C ASN A 474 -19.45 -1.73 31.45
N ASP A 475 -18.90 -2.89 31.80
CA ASP A 475 -18.40 -3.86 30.83
C ASP A 475 -19.43 -4.22 29.77
N THR A 476 -18.99 -4.19 28.52
CA THR A 476 -19.75 -4.54 27.31
C THR A 476 -18.85 -5.23 26.29
N GLY A 477 -19.42 -5.75 25.21
CA GLY A 477 -18.62 -6.26 24.10
C GLY A 477 -17.78 -5.16 23.46
N MET A 478 -16.45 -5.24 23.55
CA MET A 478 -15.54 -4.20 23.06
C MET A 478 -15.24 -4.29 21.56
N PHE A 479 -15.46 -5.47 20.93
CA PHE A 479 -15.12 -5.66 19.51
C PHE A 479 -15.88 -4.73 18.55
N PRO A 480 -17.17 -4.38 18.76
CA PRO A 480 -17.85 -3.43 17.87
C PRO A 480 -17.28 -2.01 18.01
N HIS A 481 -16.84 -1.64 19.22
CA HIS A 481 -16.21 -0.32 19.44
C HIS A 481 -14.84 -0.22 18.76
N ILE A 482 -14.05 -1.31 18.77
CA ILE A 482 -12.79 -1.37 18.01
C ILE A 482 -13.07 -1.23 16.50
N ALA A 483 -14.05 -1.96 15.97
CA ALA A 483 -14.43 -1.88 14.56
C ALA A 483 -14.92 -0.48 14.18
N SER A 484 -15.75 0.15 15.01
CA SER A 484 -16.23 1.52 14.81
C SER A 484 -15.09 2.54 14.88
N SER A 485 -14.09 2.31 15.74
CA SER A 485 -12.91 3.17 15.84
C SER A 485 -12.04 3.07 14.60
N VAL A 486 -11.81 1.88 14.06
CA VAL A 486 -11.11 1.70 12.77
C VAL A 486 -11.87 2.41 11.65
N LYS A 487 -13.18 2.22 11.57
CA LYS A 487 -14.02 2.92 10.60
C LYS A 487 -13.91 4.44 10.72
N PHE A 488 -13.93 4.96 11.94
CA PHE A 488 -13.78 6.40 12.20
C PHE A 488 -12.44 6.94 11.68
N LEU A 489 -11.32 6.23 11.88
CA LEU A 489 -10.01 6.63 11.33
C LEU A 489 -10.00 6.69 9.80
N ASN A 490 -10.81 5.88 9.14
CA ASN A 490 -10.92 5.83 7.68
C ASN A 490 -11.83 6.92 7.11
N GLU A 491 -12.88 7.33 7.85
CA GLU A 491 -13.94 8.21 7.34
C GLU A 491 -13.80 9.66 7.82
N TYR A 492 -13.16 9.90 8.96
CA TYR A 492 -13.00 11.25 9.49
C TYR A 492 -11.78 11.95 8.86
N GLU A 493 -12.05 13.08 8.21
CA GLU A 493 -11.00 13.91 7.62
C GLU A 493 -10.35 14.81 8.69
N LEU A 494 -9.08 14.56 8.97
CA LEU A 494 -8.27 15.44 9.80
C LEU A 494 -8.07 16.79 9.09
N ALA A 495 -8.23 17.89 9.81
CA ALA A 495 -7.88 19.22 9.31
C ALA A 495 -6.44 19.23 8.75
N ARG A 496 -6.26 19.90 7.61
CA ARG A 496 -4.94 20.00 6.95
C ARG A 496 -3.96 20.84 7.73
#